data_ef8b482064c6552c93d6b3e359746e75
#
_entry.id   ef8b482064c6552c93d6b3e359746e75
#
_cell.length_a   1.000
_cell.length_b   1.000
_cell.length_c   1.000
_cell.angle_alpha   90.00
_cell.angle_beta   90.00
_cell.angle_gamma   90.00
#
_symmetry.space_group_name_H-M   'P 1'
#
loop_
_entity.id
_entity.type
_entity.pdbx_description
1 polymer ?
#
loop_
_entity_poly.entity_id
_entity_poly.type
_entity_poly.pdbx_seq_one_letter_code
_entity_poly.pdbx_strand_id
1 'polypeptide(L)' 'YLINDAMAPNVAGVIGSAVAAGVLLSMLT' A
#
# COMPACT_ATOMS: atom_id res chain seq x y z
N TYR A 1 17.40 -10.31 -10.03
CA TYR A 1 17.28 -9.13 -10.91
C TYR A 1 16.80 -7.92 -10.13
N LEU A 2 17.17 -6.73 -10.59
CA LEU A 2 16.78 -5.47 -9.95
C LEU A 2 15.27 -5.24 -10.00
N ILE A 3 14.59 -5.84 -10.97
CA ILE A 3 13.14 -5.70 -11.08
C ILE A 3 12.44 -6.35 -9.88
N ASN A 4 12.97 -7.44 -9.36
CA ASN A 4 12.40 -8.08 -8.18
C ASN A 4 12.55 -7.19 -6.95
N ASP A 5 13.67 -6.49 -6.83
CA ASP A 5 13.90 -5.55 -5.74
C ASP A 5 12.96 -4.35 -5.85
N ALA A 6 12.63 -3.94 -7.07
CA ALA A 6 11.72 -2.83 -7.30
C ALA A 6 10.27 -3.22 -7.03
N MET A 7 9.92 -4.49 -7.20
CA MET A 7 8.55 -4.97 -6.98
C MET A 7 8.15 -4.96 -5.51
N ALA A 8 9.10 -5.23 -4.61
CA ALA A 8 8.80 -5.27 -3.17
C ALA A 8 8.26 -3.95 -2.65
N PRO A 9 8.92 -2.79 -2.86
CA PRO A 9 8.36 -1.52 -2.43
C PRO A 9 7.11 -1.10 -3.21
N ASN A 10 6.97 -1.56 -4.45
CA ASN A 10 5.79 -1.27 -5.26
C ASN A 10 4.55 -1.98 -4.68
N VAL A 11 4.69 -3.25 -4.33
CA VAL A 11 3.60 -4.01 -3.70
C VAL A 11 3.28 -3.45 -2.31
N ALA A 12 4.30 -3.08 -1.54
CA ALA A 12 4.11 -2.46 -0.24
C ALA A 12 3.34 -1.15 -0.34
N GLY A 13 3.57 -0.37 -1.41
CA GLY A 13 2.83 0.86 -1.67
C GLY A 13 1.35 0.60 -1.91
N VAL A 14 1.01 -0.45 -2.65
CA VAL A 14 -0.39 -0.83 -2.90
C VAL A 14 -1.08 -1.22 -1.60
N ILE A 15 -0.44 -2.05 -0.79
CA ILE A 15 -0.99 -2.49 0.49
C ILE A 15 -1.13 -1.28 1.43
N GLY A 16 -0.14 -0.40 1.48
CA GLY A 16 -0.19 0.80 2.29
C GLY A 16 -1.35 1.72 1.91
N SER A 17 -1.61 1.87 0.61
CA SER A 17 -2.74 2.66 0.13
C SER A 17 -4.08 2.06 0.56
N ALA A 18 -4.21 0.75 0.47
CA ALA A 18 -5.44 0.06 0.89
C ALA A 18 -5.69 0.24 2.40
N VAL A 19 -4.64 0.10 3.20
CA VAL A 19 -4.74 0.27 4.66
C VAL A 19 -5.09 1.71 4.99
N ALA A 20 -4.45 2.68 4.35
CA ALA A 20 -4.73 4.09 4.59
C ALA A 20 -6.17 4.44 4.24
N ALA A 21 -6.68 3.95 3.12
CA ALA A 21 -8.07 4.17 2.72
C ALA A 21 -9.03 3.58 3.75
N GLY A 22 -8.74 2.37 4.23
CA GLY A 22 -9.57 1.72 5.27
C GLY A 22 -9.61 2.53 6.56
N VAL A 23 -8.47 3.03 7.00
CA VAL A 23 -8.39 3.85 8.20
C VAL A 23 -9.18 5.15 8.02
N LEU A 24 -9.00 5.82 6.88
CA LEU A 24 -9.71 7.07 6.60
C LEU A 24 -11.21 6.88 6.58
N LEU A 25 -11.69 5.81 5.96
CA LEU A 25 -13.11 5.51 5.93
C LEU A 25 -13.66 5.26 7.33
N SER A 26 -12.92 4.54 8.16
CA SER A 26 -13.31 4.28 9.54
C SER A 26 -13.44 5.56 10.35
N MET A 27 -12.62 6.56 10.06
CA MET A 27 -12.66 7.83 10.77
C MET A 27 -13.79 8.74 10.28
N LEU A 28 -14.16 8.60 9.02
CA LEU A 28 -15.19 9.44 8.42
C LEU A 28 -16.61 8.90 8.62
N THR A 29 -16.71 7.60 8.77
CA THR A 29 -18.02 6.98 9.00
C THR A 29 -18.14 6.45 10.42
#